data_8128973b848a1d5be61e5732bf7fb692
#
_entry.id   8128973b848a1d5be61e5732bf7fb692
#
_cell.length_a   1.000
_cell.length_b   1.000
_cell.length_c   1.000
_cell.angle_alpha   90.00
_cell.angle_beta   90.00
_cell.angle_gamma   90.00
#
_symmetry.space_group_name_H-M   'P 1'
#
loop_
_entity.id
_entity.type
_entity.pdbx_description
1 polymer ?
#
loop_
_entity_poly.entity_id
_entity_poly.type
_entity_poly.pdbx_seq_one_letter_code
_entity_poly.pdbx_strand_id
1 'polypeptide(L)'
;MEPQPPAAPAAGTQSPNQAENFAKAKESVTEDGYIVFAYAADWDRYSESFAKAWITNEEIQKAAGSARLLLAPIYQNVTEKVKKEQEAFWGFIPEKARGFQAETYPAIMFFDKDGRHYADVYGPDMLTRPAADIAADVAGKLELLHQQEALLKKSADASGAEAAKLLGEAATLEGIIRPDKAAEQLKKLDPEDESGYVRRVSFDGLAFADQKRKQAADAGSKDAKWAAIQEVIKEVEGMLEDDAYTAAQKQEMCAAVIGALHRDGGYKGSLQIPKWAKRMTELDPESLLGRSGKVVPDVWSWKLNYAEGWTPRGIPDDNTPILLRGDLPISDAGSYTLQFMYHKGNDPLRIKKVMLYDGEELVSEDEHEGEASGSPRNNSYTVTADAKLKEPHVYIIFDNGDKRDSYGMIRIDNE
;
A
#
# COMPACT_ATOMS: atom_id res chain seq x y z
N MET A 1 -22.91 -15.95 -12.78
CA MET A 1 -22.31 -16.91 -13.73
C MET A 1 -20.89 -17.11 -13.24
N GLU A 2 -20.60 -18.26 -12.60
CA GLU A 2 -19.22 -18.59 -12.26
C GLU A 2 -18.42 -18.76 -13.56
N PRO A 3 -17.23 -18.20 -13.68
CA PRO A 3 -16.37 -18.43 -14.84
C PRO A 3 -16.03 -19.91 -14.90
N GLN A 4 -16.35 -20.56 -16.03
CA GLN A 4 -15.95 -21.93 -16.28
C GLN A 4 -14.42 -22.00 -16.33
N PRO A 5 -13.78 -22.93 -15.59
CA PRO A 5 -12.33 -23.10 -15.67
C PRO A 5 -11.96 -23.51 -17.12
N PRO A 6 -10.78 -23.09 -17.62
CA PRO A 6 -10.30 -23.53 -18.92
C PRO A 6 -10.25 -25.04 -18.99
N ALA A 7 -10.61 -25.59 -20.12
CA ALA A 7 -10.64 -27.03 -20.36
C ALA A 7 -9.28 -27.66 -20.03
N ALA A 8 -9.27 -28.74 -19.24
CA ALA A 8 -8.06 -29.44 -18.87
C ALA A 8 -7.28 -29.83 -20.15
N PRO A 9 -5.95 -29.60 -20.19
CA PRO A 9 -5.14 -30.02 -21.32
C PRO A 9 -5.22 -31.56 -21.49
N ALA A 10 -5.24 -32.01 -22.74
CA ALA A 10 -5.35 -33.43 -23.10
C ALA A 10 -4.28 -34.24 -22.37
N ALA A 11 -4.67 -35.35 -21.76
CA ALA A 11 -3.81 -36.29 -21.07
C ALA A 11 -2.69 -36.78 -22.00
N GLY A 12 -1.42 -36.36 -21.73
CA GLY A 12 -0.28 -36.81 -22.53
C GLY A 12 1.06 -36.22 -22.16
N THR A 13 1.11 -35.10 -21.46
CA THR A 13 2.38 -34.53 -20.97
C THR A 13 2.62 -35.00 -19.55
N GLN A 14 3.61 -35.87 -19.36
CA GLN A 14 4.14 -36.22 -18.04
C GLN A 14 4.48 -34.92 -17.34
N SER A 15 3.92 -34.73 -16.15
CA SER A 15 4.30 -33.63 -15.26
C SER A 15 5.80 -33.77 -14.99
N PRO A 16 6.66 -32.84 -15.44
CA PRO A 16 8.08 -33.03 -15.29
C PRO A 16 8.41 -33.00 -13.78
N ASN A 17 9.30 -33.89 -13.36
CA ASN A 17 9.80 -33.91 -11.99
C ASN A 17 10.48 -32.56 -11.70
N GLN A 18 9.90 -31.77 -10.80
CA GLN A 18 10.24 -30.36 -10.64
C GLN A 18 11.70 -30.12 -10.22
N ALA A 19 12.25 -30.98 -9.37
CA ALA A 19 13.66 -30.89 -8.94
C ALA A 19 14.64 -31.12 -10.12
N GLU A 20 14.33 -32.06 -11.03
CA GLU A 20 15.12 -32.28 -12.24
C GLU A 20 15.03 -31.08 -13.21
N ASN A 21 13.89 -30.38 -13.25
CA ASN A 21 13.73 -29.24 -14.14
C ASN A 21 14.56 -28.03 -13.71
N PHE A 22 14.66 -27.75 -12.42
CA PHE A 22 15.52 -26.66 -11.93
C PHE A 22 17.01 -26.95 -12.15
N ALA A 23 17.46 -28.19 -11.88
CA ALA A 23 18.85 -28.62 -12.15
C ALA A 23 19.18 -28.51 -13.66
N LYS A 24 18.32 -29.05 -14.52
CA LYS A 24 18.49 -28.98 -15.98
C LYS A 24 18.37 -27.56 -16.54
N ALA A 25 17.49 -26.74 -15.98
CA ALA A 25 17.38 -25.34 -16.36
C ALA A 25 18.67 -24.59 -16.06
N LYS A 26 19.30 -24.84 -14.92
CA LYS A 26 20.58 -24.23 -14.54
C LYS A 26 21.72 -24.57 -15.49
N GLU A 27 21.72 -25.80 -16.05
CA GLU A 27 22.72 -26.24 -17.03
C GLU A 27 22.53 -25.60 -18.44
N SER A 28 21.33 -25.10 -18.74
CA SER A 28 20.97 -24.58 -20.07
C SER A 28 20.40 -23.16 -20.01
N VAL A 29 20.86 -22.37 -19.04
CA VAL A 29 20.44 -20.97 -18.90
C VAL A 29 20.87 -20.13 -20.10
N THR A 30 20.02 -19.19 -20.46
CA THR A 30 20.26 -18.19 -21.54
C THR A 30 20.42 -16.81 -20.93
N GLU A 31 20.76 -15.81 -21.74
CA GLU A 31 20.83 -14.40 -21.30
C GLU A 31 19.48 -13.89 -20.71
N ASP A 32 18.36 -14.46 -21.17
CA ASP A 32 17.02 -14.09 -20.67
C ASP A 32 16.67 -14.74 -19.31
N GLY A 33 17.56 -15.57 -18.77
CA GLY A 33 17.40 -16.17 -17.44
C GLY A 33 16.20 -17.13 -17.30
N TYR A 34 15.40 -16.96 -16.25
CA TYR A 34 14.32 -17.87 -15.87
C TYR A 34 13.03 -17.11 -15.56
N ILE A 35 11.91 -17.71 -15.94
CA ILE A 35 10.56 -17.25 -15.55
C ILE A 35 9.87 -18.39 -14.79
N VAL A 36 9.54 -18.14 -13.55
CA VAL A 36 8.94 -19.13 -12.65
C VAL A 36 7.47 -18.84 -12.44
N PHE A 37 6.62 -19.77 -12.85
CA PHE A 37 5.18 -19.73 -12.61
C PHE A 37 4.89 -20.45 -11.29
N ALA A 38 4.72 -19.68 -10.22
CA ALA A 38 4.45 -20.18 -8.88
C ALA A 38 2.96 -20.35 -8.64
N TYR A 39 2.57 -21.43 -7.98
CA TYR A 39 1.18 -21.71 -7.65
C TYR A 39 1.02 -22.25 -6.24
N ALA A 40 -0.16 -22.01 -5.63
CA ALA A 40 -0.52 -22.53 -4.32
C ALA A 40 -0.85 -24.02 -4.43
N ALA A 41 0.00 -24.89 -3.85
CA ALA A 41 -0.10 -26.32 -4.07
C ALA A 41 -1.09 -27.05 -3.14
N ASP A 42 -1.33 -26.53 -1.94
CA ASP A 42 -2.12 -27.20 -0.91
C ASP A 42 -3.31 -26.38 -0.38
N TRP A 43 -3.53 -25.16 -0.84
CA TRP A 43 -4.67 -24.33 -0.37
C TRP A 43 -5.49 -23.67 -1.48
N ASP A 44 -4.95 -23.55 -2.70
CA ASP A 44 -5.69 -23.06 -3.86
C ASP A 44 -5.55 -23.96 -5.08
N ARG A 45 -6.54 -24.83 -5.28
CA ARG A 45 -6.58 -25.78 -6.38
C ARG A 45 -6.68 -25.15 -7.77
N TYR A 46 -7.09 -23.88 -7.86
CA TYR A 46 -7.25 -23.20 -9.14
C TYR A 46 -5.92 -22.63 -9.63
N SER A 47 -5.07 -22.15 -8.72
CA SER A 47 -3.80 -21.51 -9.08
C SER A 47 -2.87 -22.43 -9.86
N GLU A 48 -2.86 -23.75 -9.57
CA GLU A 48 -2.11 -24.74 -10.33
C GLU A 48 -2.57 -24.82 -11.79
N SER A 49 -3.89 -24.84 -12.02
CA SER A 49 -4.46 -24.93 -13.35
C SER A 49 -4.12 -23.73 -14.21
N PHE A 50 -4.17 -22.54 -13.61
CA PHE A 50 -3.77 -21.30 -14.30
C PHE A 50 -2.27 -21.25 -14.58
N ALA A 51 -1.41 -21.59 -13.62
CA ALA A 51 0.03 -21.62 -13.84
C ALA A 51 0.43 -22.62 -14.95
N LYS A 52 -0.21 -23.79 -14.99
CA LYS A 52 -0.03 -24.78 -16.08
C LYS A 52 -0.54 -24.29 -17.43
N ALA A 53 -1.68 -23.56 -17.44
CA ALA A 53 -2.21 -22.98 -18.67
C ALA A 53 -1.29 -21.89 -19.23
N TRP A 54 -0.76 -21.05 -18.38
CA TRP A 54 0.16 -19.97 -18.79
C TRP A 54 1.48 -20.49 -19.33
N ILE A 55 2.13 -21.44 -18.65
CA ILE A 55 3.44 -21.97 -19.09
C ILE A 55 3.33 -22.69 -20.44
N THR A 56 2.15 -23.17 -20.83
CA THR A 56 1.89 -23.85 -22.11
C THR A 56 1.27 -22.91 -23.16
N ASN A 57 0.95 -21.67 -22.83
CA ASN A 57 0.35 -20.71 -23.75
C ASN A 57 1.38 -20.21 -24.77
N GLU A 58 1.06 -20.27 -26.06
CA GLU A 58 1.98 -19.91 -27.15
C GLU A 58 2.40 -18.44 -27.13
N GLU A 59 1.49 -17.52 -26.78
CA GLU A 59 1.81 -16.08 -26.68
C GLU A 59 2.80 -15.80 -25.56
N ILE A 60 2.60 -16.44 -24.41
CA ILE A 60 3.49 -16.31 -23.24
C ILE A 60 4.85 -16.95 -23.55
N GLN A 61 4.87 -18.14 -24.18
CA GLN A 61 6.13 -18.77 -24.61
C GLN A 61 6.90 -17.89 -25.60
N LYS A 62 6.20 -17.29 -26.55
CA LYS A 62 6.79 -16.36 -27.50
C LYS A 62 7.34 -15.08 -26.81
N ALA A 63 6.59 -14.52 -25.87
CA ALA A 63 6.99 -13.36 -25.09
C ALA A 63 8.19 -13.64 -24.20
N ALA A 64 8.32 -14.86 -23.70
CA ALA A 64 9.44 -15.31 -22.87
C ALA A 64 10.77 -15.44 -23.65
N GLY A 65 10.73 -15.42 -24.99
CA GLY A 65 11.95 -15.47 -25.79
C GLY A 65 12.76 -16.73 -25.54
N SER A 66 14.00 -16.58 -25.13
CA SER A 66 14.90 -17.68 -24.78
C SER A 66 14.89 -18.03 -23.28
N ALA A 67 14.15 -17.27 -22.44
CA ALA A 67 14.05 -17.56 -21.01
C ALA A 67 13.52 -18.97 -20.71
N ARG A 68 14.03 -19.60 -19.66
CA ARG A 68 13.56 -20.90 -19.21
C ARG A 68 12.27 -20.76 -18.40
N LEU A 69 11.19 -21.41 -18.86
CA LEU A 69 9.91 -21.44 -18.16
C LEU A 69 9.88 -22.60 -17.16
N LEU A 70 9.60 -22.29 -15.92
CA LEU A 70 9.58 -23.23 -14.81
C LEU A 70 8.25 -23.15 -14.06
N LEU A 71 7.76 -24.29 -13.57
CA LEU A 71 6.54 -24.38 -12.76
C LEU A 71 6.92 -24.73 -11.33
N ALA A 72 6.49 -23.94 -10.36
CA ALA A 72 6.87 -24.10 -8.96
C ALA A 72 5.65 -24.20 -8.02
N PRO A 73 5.51 -25.32 -7.28
CA PRO A 73 4.51 -25.44 -6.23
C PRO A 73 4.98 -24.72 -4.97
N ILE A 74 4.09 -23.92 -4.40
CA ILE A 74 4.28 -23.30 -3.10
C ILE A 74 3.31 -23.95 -2.12
N TYR A 75 3.79 -24.36 -0.96
CA TYR A 75 3.02 -25.04 0.06
C TYR A 75 2.90 -24.18 1.32
N GLN A 76 1.71 -24.09 1.86
CA GLN A 76 1.44 -23.44 3.15
C GLN A 76 1.83 -24.39 4.31
N ASN A 77 1.53 -25.69 4.14
CA ASN A 77 1.82 -26.71 5.13
C ASN A 77 3.10 -27.47 4.76
N VAL A 78 4.21 -27.05 5.35
CA VAL A 78 5.54 -27.63 5.06
C VAL A 78 5.77 -28.88 5.92
N THR A 79 5.61 -30.06 5.30
CA THR A 79 6.08 -31.34 5.88
C THR A 79 7.55 -31.59 5.53
N GLU A 80 8.23 -32.52 6.24
CA GLU A 80 9.62 -32.89 5.93
C GLU A 80 9.81 -33.39 4.48
N LYS A 81 8.78 -34.04 3.91
CA LYS A 81 8.80 -34.47 2.51
C LYS A 81 8.75 -33.27 1.57
N VAL A 82 7.80 -32.36 1.81
CA VAL A 82 7.62 -31.12 1.05
C VAL A 82 8.84 -30.22 1.17
N LYS A 83 9.46 -30.15 2.35
CA LYS A 83 10.68 -29.39 2.58
C LYS A 83 11.81 -29.86 1.66
N LYS A 84 12.01 -31.17 1.50
CA LYS A 84 13.01 -31.71 0.57
C LYS A 84 12.71 -31.43 -0.90
N GLU A 85 11.45 -31.46 -1.29
CA GLU A 85 11.01 -31.11 -2.65
C GLU A 85 11.19 -29.60 -2.91
N GLN A 86 10.95 -28.77 -1.89
CA GLN A 86 11.19 -27.33 -1.96
C GLN A 86 12.67 -26.94 -1.84
N GLU A 87 13.50 -27.72 -1.16
CA GLU A 87 14.94 -27.42 -1.02
C GLU A 87 15.64 -27.31 -2.38
N ALA A 88 15.26 -28.11 -3.36
CA ALA A 88 15.80 -28.00 -4.72
C ALA A 88 15.38 -26.69 -5.39
N PHE A 89 14.12 -26.26 -5.22
CA PHE A 89 13.60 -25.01 -5.71
C PHE A 89 14.18 -23.82 -4.93
N TRP A 90 14.15 -23.88 -3.60
CA TRP A 90 14.69 -22.83 -2.73
C TRP A 90 16.22 -22.72 -2.78
N GLY A 91 16.91 -23.80 -3.10
CA GLY A 91 18.34 -23.78 -3.37
C GLY A 91 18.71 -23.02 -4.64
N PHE A 92 17.76 -22.90 -5.57
CA PHE A 92 17.89 -22.14 -6.80
C PHE A 92 17.57 -20.64 -6.58
N ILE A 93 16.61 -20.32 -5.70
CA ILE A 93 16.21 -18.96 -5.37
C ILE A 93 17.15 -18.41 -4.28
N PRO A 94 17.74 -17.22 -4.46
CA PRO A 94 18.55 -16.57 -3.44
C PRO A 94 17.84 -16.47 -2.09
N GLU A 95 18.55 -16.61 -1.00
CA GLU A 95 17.98 -16.63 0.36
C GLU A 95 17.13 -15.39 0.68
N LYS A 96 17.47 -14.23 0.13
CA LYS A 96 16.70 -12.99 0.25
C LYS A 96 15.36 -13.05 -0.47
N ALA A 97 15.24 -13.78 -1.56
CA ALA A 97 14.00 -13.98 -2.27
C ALA A 97 13.10 -15.05 -1.62
N ARG A 98 13.63 -15.85 -0.71
CA ARG A 98 12.87 -16.87 0.05
C ARG A 98 11.84 -16.27 1.01
N GLY A 99 11.98 -15.00 1.38
CA GLY A 99 11.00 -14.23 2.15
C GLY A 99 9.89 -13.64 1.31
N PHE A 100 9.95 -13.78 -0.03
CA PHE A 100 8.89 -13.36 -0.92
C PHE A 100 7.69 -14.31 -0.74
N GLN A 101 6.70 -13.83 -0.04
CA GLN A 101 5.37 -14.39 -0.06
C GLN A 101 4.55 -13.50 -0.98
N ALA A 102 4.25 -13.99 -2.18
CA ALA A 102 3.23 -13.34 -2.98
C ALA A 102 1.95 -13.30 -2.12
N GLU A 103 1.37 -12.13 -1.98
CA GLU A 103 0.10 -11.99 -1.25
C GLU A 103 -1.00 -12.81 -1.91
N THR A 104 -0.82 -13.12 -3.20
CA THR A 104 -1.75 -13.89 -4.01
C THR A 104 -1.01 -14.86 -4.93
N TYR A 105 -1.61 -16.02 -5.20
CA TYR A 105 -1.17 -17.00 -6.18
C TYR A 105 -2.29 -17.24 -7.20
N PRO A 106 -1.95 -17.57 -8.46
CA PRO A 106 -0.60 -17.76 -9.01
C PRO A 106 0.19 -16.46 -9.13
N ALA A 107 1.53 -16.58 -9.15
CA ALA A 107 2.46 -15.47 -9.33
C ALA A 107 3.52 -15.85 -10.38
N ILE A 108 4.11 -14.84 -11.03
CA ILE A 108 5.20 -15.01 -11.98
C ILE A 108 6.41 -14.31 -11.41
N MET A 109 7.50 -15.02 -11.22
CA MET A 109 8.77 -14.52 -10.71
C MET A 109 9.83 -14.59 -11.79
N PHE A 110 10.67 -13.57 -11.89
CA PHE A 110 11.68 -13.41 -12.93
C PHE A 110 13.08 -13.41 -12.32
N PHE A 111 13.93 -14.26 -12.86
CA PHE A 111 15.33 -14.42 -12.42
C PHE A 111 16.27 -14.25 -13.61
N ASP A 112 17.34 -13.50 -13.43
CA ASP A 112 18.39 -13.40 -14.42
C ASP A 112 19.19 -14.74 -14.56
N LYS A 113 20.15 -14.76 -15.47
CA LYS A 113 20.98 -15.94 -15.72
C LYS A 113 21.80 -16.41 -14.53
N ASP A 114 22.10 -15.53 -13.60
CA ASP A 114 22.87 -15.81 -12.38
C ASP A 114 21.94 -16.20 -11.20
N GLY A 115 20.62 -16.24 -11.44
CA GLY A 115 19.60 -16.60 -10.46
C GLY A 115 19.22 -15.45 -9.53
N ARG A 116 19.57 -14.20 -9.88
CA ARG A 116 19.12 -13.02 -9.14
C ARG A 116 17.65 -12.76 -9.48
N HIS A 117 16.81 -12.67 -8.45
CA HIS A 117 15.42 -12.25 -8.58
C HIS A 117 15.34 -10.77 -8.93
N TYR A 118 14.72 -10.42 -10.06
CA TYR A 118 14.69 -9.04 -10.53
C TYR A 118 13.29 -8.45 -10.74
N ALA A 119 12.24 -9.26 -10.86
CA ALA A 119 10.88 -8.77 -11.00
C ALA A 119 9.83 -9.80 -10.61
N ASP A 120 8.60 -9.32 -10.39
CA ASP A 120 7.42 -10.12 -10.14
C ASP A 120 6.20 -9.58 -10.89
N VAL A 121 5.26 -10.49 -11.20
CA VAL A 121 3.89 -10.16 -11.61
C VAL A 121 2.95 -10.98 -10.73
N TYR A 122 2.18 -10.33 -9.91
CA TYR A 122 1.15 -10.93 -9.05
C TYR A 122 0.02 -9.92 -8.80
N GLY A 123 -1.10 -10.39 -8.29
CA GLY A 123 -2.22 -9.53 -7.94
C GLY A 123 -3.52 -10.32 -7.80
N PRO A 124 -4.56 -9.74 -7.23
CA PRO A 124 -5.85 -10.40 -7.03
C PRO A 124 -6.59 -10.72 -8.34
N ASP A 125 -6.21 -10.07 -9.43
CA ASP A 125 -6.78 -10.20 -10.77
C ASP A 125 -6.09 -11.28 -11.63
N MET A 126 -4.99 -11.86 -11.16
CA MET A 126 -4.20 -12.84 -11.94
C MET A 126 -5.04 -14.00 -12.51
N LEU A 127 -6.04 -14.46 -11.77
CA LEU A 127 -6.93 -15.55 -12.21
C LEU A 127 -7.90 -15.14 -13.34
N THR A 128 -8.08 -13.85 -13.58
CA THR A 128 -9.03 -13.34 -14.59
C THR A 128 -8.36 -12.63 -15.76
N ARG A 129 -7.03 -12.42 -15.67
CA ARG A 129 -6.28 -11.71 -16.71
C ARG A 129 -6.17 -12.52 -18.01
N PRO A 130 -6.39 -11.88 -19.17
CA PRO A 130 -6.14 -12.50 -20.48
C PRO A 130 -4.68 -12.93 -20.63
N ALA A 131 -4.44 -14.01 -21.37
CA ALA A 131 -3.07 -14.50 -21.64
C ALA A 131 -2.22 -13.46 -22.37
N ALA A 132 -2.82 -12.65 -23.24
CA ALA A 132 -2.14 -11.56 -23.94
C ALA A 132 -1.57 -10.51 -22.98
N ASP A 133 -2.30 -10.17 -21.90
CA ASP A 133 -1.81 -9.20 -20.90
C ASP A 133 -0.66 -9.79 -20.08
N ILE A 134 -0.73 -11.07 -19.74
CA ILE A 134 0.37 -11.79 -19.10
C ILE A 134 1.60 -11.84 -20.02
N ALA A 135 1.41 -12.09 -21.30
CA ALA A 135 2.49 -12.10 -22.29
C ALA A 135 3.14 -10.71 -22.42
N ALA A 136 2.33 -9.65 -22.40
CA ALA A 136 2.85 -8.27 -22.41
C ALA A 136 3.70 -7.96 -21.18
N ASP A 137 3.26 -8.38 -19.97
CA ASP A 137 4.05 -8.24 -18.75
C ASP A 137 5.37 -9.01 -18.83
N VAL A 138 5.34 -10.26 -19.32
CA VAL A 138 6.54 -11.09 -19.50
C VAL A 138 7.54 -10.38 -20.41
N ALA A 139 7.11 -9.91 -21.58
CA ALA A 139 7.97 -9.19 -22.52
C ALA A 139 8.52 -7.91 -21.89
N GLY A 140 7.67 -7.12 -21.22
CA GLY A 140 8.08 -5.88 -20.56
C GLY A 140 9.12 -6.10 -19.45
N LYS A 141 9.01 -7.19 -18.65
CA LYS A 141 10.00 -7.50 -17.62
C LYS A 141 11.34 -7.94 -18.19
N LEU A 142 11.35 -8.69 -19.28
CA LEU A 142 12.59 -9.05 -19.99
C LEU A 142 13.27 -7.82 -20.61
N GLU A 143 12.51 -6.92 -21.19
CA GLU A 143 13.07 -5.65 -21.70
C GLU A 143 13.72 -4.83 -20.58
N LEU A 144 13.08 -4.73 -19.42
CA LEU A 144 13.65 -4.04 -18.25
C LEU A 144 14.91 -4.73 -17.74
N LEU A 145 14.99 -6.07 -17.77
CA LEU A 145 16.22 -6.81 -17.43
C LEU A 145 17.36 -6.37 -18.35
N HIS A 146 17.14 -6.42 -19.68
CA HIS A 146 18.15 -6.05 -20.66
C HIS A 146 18.59 -4.59 -20.52
N GLN A 147 17.67 -3.67 -20.24
CA GLN A 147 17.99 -2.27 -19.95
C GLN A 147 18.86 -2.15 -18.69
N GLN A 148 18.49 -2.83 -17.61
CA GLN A 148 19.27 -2.83 -16.36
C GLN A 148 20.68 -3.38 -16.59
N GLU A 149 20.82 -4.53 -17.26
CA GLU A 149 22.12 -5.15 -17.56
C GLU A 149 23.01 -4.25 -18.43
N ALA A 150 22.42 -3.59 -19.44
CA ALA A 150 23.14 -2.65 -20.28
C ALA A 150 23.68 -1.44 -19.49
N LEU A 151 22.90 -0.91 -18.55
CA LEU A 151 23.31 0.17 -17.65
C LEU A 151 24.41 -0.29 -16.69
N LEU A 152 24.28 -1.48 -16.09
CA LEU A 152 25.27 -2.05 -15.19
C LEU A 152 26.60 -2.30 -15.90
N LYS A 153 26.57 -2.79 -17.14
CA LYS A 153 27.76 -2.97 -17.96
C LYS A 153 28.45 -1.64 -18.24
N LYS A 154 27.69 -0.61 -18.69
CA LYS A 154 28.23 0.73 -18.92
C LYS A 154 28.81 1.32 -17.62
N SER A 155 28.13 1.13 -16.48
CA SER A 155 28.65 1.56 -15.17
C SER A 155 29.96 0.91 -14.79
N ALA A 156 30.14 -0.38 -15.11
CA ALA A 156 31.38 -1.10 -14.86
C ALA A 156 32.57 -0.61 -15.71
N ASP A 157 32.29 -0.10 -16.90
CA ASP A 157 33.27 0.46 -17.84
C ASP A 157 33.59 1.95 -17.55
N ALA A 158 32.78 2.64 -16.72
CA ALA A 158 32.92 4.04 -16.33
C ALA A 158 33.62 4.20 -14.97
N SER A 159 33.84 5.44 -14.52
CA SER A 159 34.39 5.75 -13.20
C SER A 159 33.77 7.00 -12.57
N GLY A 160 33.89 7.13 -11.24
CA GLY A 160 33.44 8.32 -10.51
C GLY A 160 31.93 8.59 -10.69
N ALA A 161 31.58 9.88 -10.86
CA ALA A 161 30.20 10.34 -10.97
C ALA A 161 29.42 9.73 -12.13
N GLU A 162 30.08 9.47 -13.28
CA GLU A 162 29.44 8.81 -14.42
C GLU A 162 29.06 7.36 -14.11
N ALA A 163 29.95 6.60 -13.48
CA ALA A 163 29.65 5.25 -13.02
C ALA A 163 28.50 5.25 -11.99
N ALA A 164 28.52 6.21 -11.06
CA ALA A 164 27.46 6.36 -10.06
C ALA A 164 26.11 6.67 -10.70
N LYS A 165 26.07 7.55 -11.69
CA LYS A 165 24.85 7.88 -12.43
C LYS A 165 24.28 6.65 -13.12
N LEU A 166 25.07 5.92 -13.90
CA LEU A 166 24.64 4.71 -14.60
C LEU A 166 24.17 3.60 -13.66
N LEU A 167 24.88 3.39 -12.56
CA LEU A 167 24.47 2.44 -11.51
C LEU A 167 23.16 2.91 -10.84
N GLY A 168 23.01 4.19 -10.58
CA GLY A 168 21.82 4.80 -10.02
C GLY A 168 20.60 4.63 -10.93
N GLU A 169 20.77 4.88 -12.23
CA GLU A 169 19.74 4.63 -13.24
C GLU A 169 19.32 3.16 -13.26
N ALA A 170 20.29 2.23 -13.29
CA ALA A 170 20.00 0.79 -13.22
C ALA A 170 19.26 0.37 -11.95
N ALA A 171 19.60 0.97 -10.81
CA ALA A 171 19.02 0.66 -9.52
C ALA A 171 17.62 1.27 -9.26
N THR A 172 17.22 2.22 -10.12
CA THR A 172 15.95 2.96 -9.99
C THR A 172 15.00 2.76 -11.16
N LEU A 173 15.25 1.79 -12.03
CA LEU A 173 14.30 1.39 -13.06
C LEU A 173 13.01 0.91 -12.41
N GLU A 174 11.89 1.49 -12.85
CA GLU A 174 10.57 1.12 -12.32
C GLU A 174 10.17 -0.28 -12.74
N GLY A 175 9.50 -0.99 -11.84
CA GLY A 175 9.00 -2.34 -12.10
C GLY A 175 10.06 -3.44 -12.10
N ILE A 176 11.30 -3.14 -11.68
CA ILE A 176 12.40 -4.09 -11.54
C ILE A 176 13.07 -3.93 -10.17
N ILE A 177 13.53 -5.05 -9.60
CA ILE A 177 14.23 -5.05 -8.33
C ILE A 177 15.65 -4.51 -8.52
N ARG A 178 16.05 -3.61 -7.66
CA ARG A 178 17.40 -3.03 -7.70
C ARG A 178 18.50 -4.09 -7.54
N PRO A 179 19.68 -3.87 -8.18
CA PRO A 179 20.82 -4.77 -8.03
C PRO A 179 21.29 -4.86 -6.57
N ASP A 180 21.75 -6.04 -6.17
CA ASP A 180 22.35 -6.24 -4.86
C ASP A 180 23.50 -5.27 -4.62
N LYS A 181 23.58 -4.73 -3.38
CA LYS A 181 24.63 -3.80 -2.96
C LYS A 181 24.76 -2.50 -3.76
N ALA A 182 23.77 -2.17 -4.61
CA ALA A 182 23.81 -0.91 -5.39
C ALA A 182 24.01 0.31 -4.48
N ALA A 183 23.32 0.38 -3.33
CA ALA A 183 23.48 1.47 -2.38
C ALA A 183 24.92 1.57 -1.79
N GLU A 184 25.56 0.44 -1.51
CA GLU A 184 26.94 0.42 -1.01
C GLU A 184 27.95 0.83 -2.09
N GLN A 185 27.72 0.40 -3.33
CA GLN A 185 28.56 0.75 -4.47
C GLN A 185 28.41 2.23 -4.81
N LEU A 186 27.18 2.75 -4.82
CA LEU A 186 26.93 4.19 -5.03
C LEU A 186 27.64 5.05 -4.00
N LYS A 187 27.57 4.72 -2.72
CA LYS A 187 28.34 5.43 -1.67
C LYS A 187 29.84 5.47 -1.87
N LYS A 188 30.41 4.45 -2.54
CA LYS A 188 31.84 4.44 -2.87
C LYS A 188 32.16 5.26 -4.11
N LEU A 189 31.27 5.26 -5.09
CA LEU A 189 31.45 5.99 -6.36
C LEU A 189 31.14 7.47 -6.21
N ASP A 190 30.16 7.83 -5.37
CA ASP A 190 29.63 9.17 -5.16
C ASP A 190 29.38 9.42 -3.66
N PRO A 191 30.44 9.55 -2.85
CA PRO A 191 30.33 9.68 -1.39
C PRO A 191 29.60 10.96 -0.95
N GLU A 192 29.66 12.01 -1.74
CA GLU A 192 28.99 13.31 -1.48
C GLU A 192 27.57 13.36 -2.02
N ASP A 193 27.12 12.29 -2.71
CA ASP A 193 25.78 12.18 -3.33
C ASP A 193 25.45 13.36 -4.28
N GLU A 194 26.44 13.79 -5.05
CA GLU A 194 26.26 14.86 -6.05
C GLU A 194 25.23 14.48 -7.13
N SER A 195 25.13 13.17 -7.44
CA SER A 195 24.17 12.63 -8.39
C SER A 195 22.73 12.51 -7.83
N GLY A 196 22.54 12.56 -6.50
CA GLY A 196 21.28 12.29 -5.83
C GLY A 196 20.89 10.81 -5.76
N TYR A 197 21.64 9.91 -6.39
CA TYR A 197 21.30 8.47 -6.44
C TYR A 197 21.65 7.72 -5.14
N VAL A 198 22.61 8.21 -4.34
CA VAL A 198 22.94 7.55 -3.06
C VAL A 198 21.76 7.59 -2.12
N ARG A 199 21.17 8.78 -1.89
CA ARG A 199 20.00 8.93 -1.03
C ARG A 199 18.76 8.22 -1.60
N ARG A 200 18.53 8.32 -2.92
CA ARG A 200 17.43 7.66 -3.61
C ARG A 200 17.48 6.15 -3.48
N VAL A 201 18.62 5.53 -3.77
CA VAL A 201 18.80 4.07 -3.73
C VAL A 201 18.93 3.55 -2.31
N SER A 202 19.43 4.37 -1.36
CA SER A 202 19.51 4.00 0.06
C SER A 202 18.19 4.18 0.81
N PHE A 203 17.19 4.83 0.23
CA PHE A 203 15.90 5.03 0.87
C PHE A 203 15.20 3.69 1.08
N ASP A 204 14.81 3.45 2.33
CA ASP A 204 14.01 2.30 2.77
C ASP A 204 12.77 2.84 3.47
N GLY A 205 11.62 2.75 2.80
CA GLY A 205 10.36 3.32 3.29
C GLY A 205 9.90 2.75 4.61
N LEU A 206 10.11 1.44 4.85
CA LEU A 206 9.74 0.79 6.11
C LEU A 206 10.62 1.26 7.26
N ALA A 207 11.96 1.29 7.06
CA ALA A 207 12.89 1.79 8.06
C ALA A 207 12.65 3.28 8.34
N PHE A 208 12.38 4.07 7.31
CA PHE A 208 12.03 5.48 7.43
C PHE A 208 10.74 5.66 8.26
N ALA A 209 9.67 4.95 7.91
CA ALA A 209 8.40 5.02 8.65
C ALA A 209 8.56 4.61 10.11
N ASP A 210 9.34 3.56 10.41
CA ASP A 210 9.62 3.13 11.78
C ASP A 210 10.42 4.18 12.56
N GLN A 211 11.42 4.79 11.94
CA GLN A 211 12.20 5.88 12.54
C GLN A 211 11.31 7.08 12.87
N LYS A 212 10.48 7.55 11.93
CA LYS A 212 9.60 8.70 12.14
C LYS A 212 8.54 8.43 13.21
N ARG A 213 8.01 7.21 13.24
CA ARG A 213 7.10 6.76 14.28
C ARG A 213 7.76 6.78 15.67
N LYS A 214 8.99 6.27 15.80
CA LYS A 214 9.73 6.30 17.07
C LYS A 214 10.03 7.72 17.52
N GLN A 215 10.46 8.59 16.61
CA GLN A 215 10.72 9.99 16.89
C GLN A 215 9.52 10.70 17.52
N ALA A 216 8.31 10.44 17.01
CA ALA A 216 7.07 10.97 17.57
C ALA A 216 6.70 10.30 18.91
N ALA A 217 6.79 8.95 18.99
CA ALA A 217 6.39 8.19 20.18
C ALA A 217 7.24 8.50 21.42
N ASP A 218 8.55 8.70 21.24
CA ASP A 218 9.52 8.90 22.34
C ASP A 218 9.48 10.31 22.95
N ALA A 219 8.71 11.23 22.38
CA ALA A 219 8.68 12.63 22.80
C ALA A 219 7.94 12.90 24.14
N GLY A 220 7.35 11.87 24.78
CA GLY A 220 6.78 11.95 26.13
C GLY A 220 5.39 12.58 26.20
N SER A 221 5.26 13.90 26.40
CA SER A 221 3.95 14.56 26.53
C SER A 221 3.22 14.74 25.19
N LYS A 222 1.90 14.95 25.23
CA LYS A 222 1.08 15.19 24.01
C LYS A 222 1.61 16.38 23.18
N ASP A 223 2.00 17.47 23.84
CA ASP A 223 2.51 18.64 23.13
C ASP A 223 3.90 18.39 22.53
N ALA A 224 4.76 17.65 23.22
CA ALA A 224 6.07 17.26 22.71
C ALA A 224 5.92 16.28 21.52
N LYS A 225 4.98 15.34 21.57
CA LYS A 225 4.65 14.46 20.45
C LYS A 225 4.16 15.24 19.24
N TRP A 226 3.27 16.20 19.46
CA TRP A 226 2.81 17.05 18.37
C TRP A 226 3.94 17.86 17.75
N ALA A 227 4.83 18.47 18.56
CA ALA A 227 6.00 19.17 18.07
C ALA A 227 6.92 18.24 17.24
N ALA A 228 7.18 17.03 17.71
CA ALA A 228 7.98 16.04 16.98
C ALA A 228 7.33 15.66 15.64
N ILE A 229 6.01 15.52 15.57
CA ILE A 229 5.29 15.27 14.33
C ILE A 229 5.42 16.45 13.36
N GLN A 230 5.36 17.71 13.84
CA GLN A 230 5.56 18.89 12.98
C GLN A 230 6.98 18.91 12.39
N GLU A 231 8.01 18.49 13.13
CA GLU A 231 9.37 18.36 12.58
C GLU A 231 9.44 17.24 11.51
N VAL A 232 8.76 16.10 11.73
CA VAL A 232 8.65 15.04 10.72
C VAL A 232 7.96 15.56 9.45
N ILE A 233 6.87 16.30 9.60
CA ILE A 233 6.15 16.91 8.47
C ILE A 233 7.08 17.84 7.68
N LYS A 234 7.75 18.76 8.36
CA LYS A 234 8.66 19.72 7.74
C LYS A 234 9.81 19.04 6.99
N GLU A 235 10.40 18.00 7.59
CA GLU A 235 11.43 17.19 6.93
C GLU A 235 10.91 16.52 5.66
N VAL A 236 9.75 15.86 5.75
CA VAL A 236 9.15 15.17 4.63
C VAL A 236 8.73 16.16 3.52
N GLU A 237 8.18 17.31 3.86
CA GLU A 237 7.87 18.36 2.87
C GLU A 237 9.13 18.76 2.07
N GLY A 238 10.27 18.92 2.73
CA GLY A 238 11.54 19.18 2.04
C GLY A 238 11.98 18.02 1.15
N MET A 239 11.81 16.77 1.57
CA MET A 239 12.15 15.60 0.78
C MET A 239 11.22 15.43 -0.45
N LEU A 240 9.95 15.82 -0.33
CA LEU A 240 9.00 15.73 -1.45
C LEU A 240 9.32 16.70 -2.59
N GLU A 241 10.00 17.80 -2.33
CA GLU A 241 10.47 18.74 -3.35
C GLU A 241 11.78 18.28 -4.02
N ASP A 242 12.45 17.27 -3.48
CA ASP A 242 13.71 16.74 -4.04
C ASP A 242 13.42 15.77 -5.21
N ASP A 243 13.85 16.13 -6.42
CA ASP A 243 13.67 15.31 -7.62
C ASP A 243 14.50 14.02 -7.63
N ALA A 244 15.43 13.86 -6.68
CA ALA A 244 16.16 12.61 -6.50
C ALA A 244 15.26 11.45 -6.06
N TYR A 245 14.10 11.71 -5.41
CA TYR A 245 13.18 10.67 -5.00
C TYR A 245 12.12 10.37 -6.06
N THR A 246 11.81 9.07 -6.23
CA THR A 246 10.73 8.62 -7.12
C THR A 246 9.35 8.94 -6.54
N ALA A 247 8.31 8.92 -7.38
CA ALA A 247 6.92 9.06 -6.93
C ALA A 247 6.56 8.00 -5.87
N ALA A 248 6.99 6.74 -6.06
CA ALA A 248 6.77 5.67 -5.09
C ALA A 248 7.42 5.95 -3.72
N GLN A 249 8.68 6.41 -3.70
CA GLN A 249 9.35 6.80 -2.47
C GLN A 249 8.69 7.99 -1.78
N LYS A 250 8.26 8.98 -2.55
CA LYS A 250 7.49 10.13 -2.04
C LYS A 250 6.14 9.67 -1.44
N GLN A 251 5.50 8.68 -2.04
CA GLN A 251 4.28 8.07 -1.45
C GLN A 251 4.57 7.34 -0.13
N GLU A 252 5.67 6.60 -0.02
CA GLU A 252 6.08 5.97 1.23
C GLU A 252 6.37 7.00 2.34
N MET A 253 6.96 8.15 1.98
CA MET A 253 7.15 9.27 2.90
C MET A 253 5.81 9.85 3.38
N CYS A 254 4.84 10.06 2.48
CA CYS A 254 3.49 10.48 2.84
C CYS A 254 2.82 9.46 3.78
N ALA A 255 2.94 8.16 3.48
CA ALA A 255 2.40 7.10 4.32
C ALA A 255 3.05 7.09 5.73
N ALA A 256 4.35 7.38 5.84
CA ALA A 256 5.03 7.50 7.13
C ALA A 256 4.48 8.67 7.97
N VAL A 257 4.21 9.83 7.34
CA VAL A 257 3.57 10.98 8.00
C VAL A 257 2.15 10.61 8.45
N ILE A 258 1.35 9.98 7.59
CA ILE A 258 0.00 9.52 7.94
C ILE A 258 0.06 8.59 9.16
N GLY A 259 1.00 7.65 9.19
CA GLY A 259 1.19 6.75 10.32
C GLY A 259 1.54 7.45 11.64
N ALA A 260 2.39 8.48 11.60
CA ALA A 260 2.73 9.30 12.77
C ALA A 260 1.54 10.15 13.24
N LEU A 261 0.85 10.80 12.32
CA LEU A 261 -0.36 11.59 12.59
C LEU A 261 -1.45 10.74 13.23
N HIS A 262 -1.67 9.55 12.69
CA HIS A 262 -2.68 8.60 13.19
C HIS A 262 -2.42 8.16 14.62
N ARG A 263 -1.19 7.75 14.91
CA ARG A 263 -0.86 7.13 16.19
C ARG A 263 -0.68 8.13 17.31
N ASP A 264 0.00 9.24 17.05
CA ASP A 264 0.48 10.16 18.09
C ASP A 264 -0.02 11.60 17.92
N GLY A 265 -0.65 11.92 16.78
CA GLY A 265 -1.10 13.29 16.47
C GLY A 265 -2.41 13.70 17.15
N GLY A 266 -3.16 12.74 17.72
CA GLY A 266 -4.46 13.01 18.31
C GLY A 266 -5.43 13.66 17.30
N TYR A 267 -6.34 14.53 17.78
CA TYR A 267 -7.28 15.19 16.88
C TYR A 267 -6.62 16.11 15.85
N LYS A 268 -5.55 16.83 16.25
CA LYS A 268 -4.80 17.70 15.32
C LYS A 268 -4.16 16.89 14.18
N GLY A 269 -3.70 15.67 14.49
CA GLY A 269 -3.18 14.75 13.49
C GLY A 269 -4.25 14.27 12.53
N SER A 270 -5.42 13.87 13.05
CA SER A 270 -6.53 13.40 12.23
C SER A 270 -7.01 14.43 11.21
N LEU A 271 -6.95 15.73 11.55
CA LEU A 271 -7.28 16.81 10.63
C LEU A 271 -6.32 16.92 9.43
N GLN A 272 -5.07 16.51 9.59
CA GLN A 272 -4.06 16.59 8.53
C GLN A 272 -3.96 15.33 7.67
N ILE A 273 -4.45 14.19 8.15
CA ILE A 273 -4.41 12.92 7.40
C ILE A 273 -5.02 13.04 5.99
N PRO A 274 -6.20 13.65 5.77
CA PRO A 274 -6.76 13.78 4.43
C PRO A 274 -5.86 14.56 3.45
N LYS A 275 -5.17 15.61 3.90
CA LYS A 275 -4.21 16.37 3.10
C LYS A 275 -3.06 15.48 2.61
N TRP A 276 -2.49 14.68 3.51
CA TRP A 276 -1.38 13.78 3.19
C TRP A 276 -1.82 12.59 2.34
N ALA A 277 -3.01 12.06 2.57
CA ALA A 277 -3.61 11.01 1.74
C ALA A 277 -3.88 11.50 0.32
N LYS A 278 -4.40 12.72 0.16
CA LYS A 278 -4.58 13.37 -1.14
C LYS A 278 -3.23 13.53 -1.86
N ARG A 279 -2.21 14.06 -1.19
CA ARG A 279 -0.86 14.23 -1.75
C ARG A 279 -0.26 12.88 -2.20
N MET A 280 -0.43 11.83 -1.39
CA MET A 280 -0.01 10.47 -1.72
C MET A 280 -0.71 9.95 -2.99
N THR A 281 -2.00 10.21 -3.14
CA THR A 281 -2.77 9.86 -4.34
C THR A 281 -2.33 10.65 -5.57
N GLU A 282 -2.05 11.93 -5.43
CA GLU A 282 -1.64 12.81 -6.55
C GLU A 282 -0.28 12.43 -7.14
N LEU A 283 0.62 11.86 -6.35
CA LEU A 283 1.94 11.41 -6.80
C LEU A 283 1.86 10.25 -7.79
N ASP A 284 1.01 9.26 -7.56
CA ASP A 284 0.68 8.16 -8.47
C ASP A 284 -0.67 7.55 -8.05
N PRO A 285 -1.78 7.93 -8.72
CA PRO A 285 -3.11 7.49 -8.34
C PRO A 285 -3.40 6.01 -8.61
N GLU A 286 -2.60 5.34 -9.42
CA GLU A 286 -2.80 3.94 -9.80
C GLU A 286 -1.94 2.96 -8.99
N SER A 287 -0.94 3.44 -8.29
CA SER A 287 -0.15 2.63 -7.36
C SER A 287 -1.00 2.10 -6.18
N LEU A 288 -0.51 1.10 -5.49
CA LEU A 288 -1.16 0.58 -4.28
C LEU A 288 -1.34 1.68 -3.22
N LEU A 289 -0.29 2.46 -2.95
CA LEU A 289 -0.35 3.56 -1.98
C LEU A 289 -1.26 4.70 -2.46
N GLY A 290 -1.24 5.04 -3.76
CA GLY A 290 -2.13 6.05 -4.31
C GLY A 290 -3.61 5.66 -4.19
N ARG A 291 -3.95 4.41 -4.49
CA ARG A 291 -5.29 3.87 -4.28
C ARG A 291 -5.67 3.82 -2.80
N SER A 292 -4.72 3.46 -1.92
CA SER A 292 -4.92 3.50 -0.47
C SER A 292 -5.17 4.94 0.02
N GLY A 293 -4.51 5.94 -0.57
CA GLY A 293 -4.76 7.34 -0.29
C GLY A 293 -6.18 7.79 -0.62
N LYS A 294 -6.80 7.22 -1.65
CA LYS A 294 -8.24 7.44 -1.95
C LYS A 294 -9.16 6.85 -0.87
N VAL A 295 -8.74 5.75 -0.24
CA VAL A 295 -9.54 5.00 0.75
C VAL A 295 -9.32 5.53 2.18
N VAL A 296 -8.11 6.02 2.51
CA VAL A 296 -7.79 6.57 3.83
C VAL A 296 -8.82 7.61 4.30
N PRO A 297 -9.28 8.56 3.48
CA PRO A 297 -10.38 9.41 3.86
C PRO A 297 -11.67 8.64 4.19
N ASP A 298 -11.95 7.53 3.54
CA ASP A 298 -13.17 6.74 3.77
C ASP A 298 -13.10 5.85 5.01
N VAL A 299 -11.90 5.45 5.43
CA VAL A 299 -11.65 4.74 6.70
C VAL A 299 -11.80 5.68 7.89
N TRP A 300 -11.42 6.95 7.72
CA TRP A 300 -11.48 8.01 8.75
C TRP A 300 -12.74 8.86 8.66
N SER A 301 -13.52 8.71 7.59
CA SER A 301 -14.77 9.42 7.40
C SER A 301 -15.92 8.43 7.49
N TRP A 302 -16.84 8.71 8.36
CA TRP A 302 -18.14 8.09 8.29
C TRP A 302 -18.90 8.65 7.10
N LYS A 303 -19.23 7.80 6.13
CA LYS A 303 -20.28 8.05 5.18
C LYS A 303 -21.60 7.99 5.91
N LEU A 304 -21.97 9.08 6.54
CA LEU A 304 -23.34 9.28 6.98
C LEU A 304 -24.12 9.86 5.81
N ASN A 305 -24.77 8.99 5.06
CA ASN A 305 -25.97 9.42 4.39
C ASN A 305 -26.97 9.78 5.48
N TYR A 306 -27.76 10.84 5.27
CA TYR A 306 -28.87 11.23 6.18
C TYR A 306 -29.76 10.06 6.58
N ALA A 307 -29.71 8.93 5.87
CA ALA A 307 -30.49 7.73 6.07
C ALA A 307 -29.77 6.58 6.78
N GLU A 308 -28.43 6.60 6.88
CA GLU A 308 -27.68 5.38 7.24
C GLU A 308 -27.18 5.33 8.69
N GLY A 309 -27.07 6.44 9.40
CA GLY A 309 -26.70 6.46 10.81
C GLY A 309 -25.38 5.81 11.19
N TRP A 310 -25.10 5.71 12.46
CA TRP A 310 -23.91 5.06 12.98
C TRP A 310 -24.12 3.56 13.27
N THR A 311 -23.02 2.82 13.23
CA THR A 311 -22.96 1.40 13.58
C THR A 311 -21.79 1.15 14.53
N PRO A 312 -21.77 0.02 15.28
CA PRO A 312 -20.68 -0.29 16.20
C PRO A 312 -19.28 -0.27 15.58
N ARG A 313 -19.17 -0.62 14.29
CA ARG A 313 -17.88 -0.62 13.58
C ARG A 313 -17.35 0.77 13.28
N GLY A 314 -18.22 1.74 13.27
CA GLY A 314 -17.86 3.11 12.98
C GLY A 314 -17.66 3.98 14.22
N ILE A 315 -17.94 3.50 15.43
CA ILE A 315 -17.67 4.23 16.67
C ILE A 315 -16.19 4.01 17.03
N PRO A 316 -15.34 5.06 17.00
CA PRO A 316 -13.92 4.92 17.29
C PRO A 316 -13.65 4.79 18.78
N ASP A 317 -12.38 4.61 19.10
CA ASP A 317 -11.89 4.76 20.47
C ASP A 317 -12.10 6.20 20.97
N ASP A 318 -12.08 6.38 22.27
CA ASP A 318 -12.27 7.67 22.92
C ASP A 318 -11.36 8.75 22.35
N ASN A 319 -11.94 9.94 22.18
CA ASN A 319 -11.29 11.14 21.67
C ASN A 319 -10.71 11.05 20.25
N THR A 320 -11.07 10.03 19.47
CA THR A 320 -10.76 10.01 18.05
C THR A 320 -11.83 10.78 17.27
N PRO A 321 -11.48 11.88 16.59
CA PRO A 321 -12.46 12.63 15.81
C PRO A 321 -12.88 11.84 14.57
N ILE A 322 -14.17 11.85 14.29
CA ILE A 322 -14.73 11.34 13.03
C ILE A 322 -15.12 12.52 12.16
N LEU A 323 -14.71 12.44 10.91
CA LEU A 323 -15.16 13.36 9.87
C LEU A 323 -16.51 12.89 9.34
N LEU A 324 -17.54 13.74 9.45
CA LEU A 324 -18.79 13.55 8.70
C LEU A 324 -18.55 13.87 7.24
N ARG A 325 -18.83 12.93 6.36
CA ARG A 325 -18.75 13.11 4.92
C ARG A 325 -20.11 12.99 4.26
N GLY A 326 -20.20 13.62 3.13
CA GLY A 326 -21.33 13.64 2.26
C GLY A 326 -21.64 15.08 1.86
N ASP A 327 -22.66 15.26 1.06
CA ASP A 327 -23.20 16.59 0.80
C ASP A 327 -23.87 17.12 2.08
N LEU A 328 -23.04 17.60 3.01
CA LEU A 328 -23.54 18.20 4.24
C LEU A 328 -24.37 19.43 3.87
N PRO A 329 -25.58 19.60 4.40
CA PRO A 329 -26.39 20.79 4.17
C PRO A 329 -25.87 21.96 5.01
N ILE A 330 -24.57 22.09 5.13
CA ILE A 330 -23.86 23.12 5.87
C ILE A 330 -22.99 23.86 4.86
N SER A 331 -23.54 24.86 4.20
CA SER A 331 -22.80 25.66 3.21
C SER A 331 -22.98 27.15 3.37
N ASP A 332 -24.11 27.59 3.87
CA ASP A 332 -24.46 29.01 3.99
C ASP A 332 -24.23 29.50 5.43
N ALA A 333 -24.28 30.83 5.61
CA ALA A 333 -24.30 31.40 6.95
C ALA A 333 -25.57 30.94 7.68
N GLY A 334 -25.44 30.53 8.92
CA GLY A 334 -26.57 30.05 9.72
C GLY A 334 -26.15 29.25 10.94
N SER A 335 -27.14 28.82 11.69
CA SER A 335 -26.99 27.91 12.84
C SER A 335 -27.44 26.52 12.42
N TYR A 336 -26.62 25.50 12.68
CA TYR A 336 -26.87 24.12 12.30
C TYR A 336 -26.91 23.24 13.53
N THR A 337 -28.04 22.56 13.73
CA THR A 337 -28.22 21.62 14.83
C THR A 337 -28.03 20.19 14.35
N LEU A 338 -27.01 19.51 14.90
CA LEU A 338 -26.76 18.10 14.68
C LEU A 338 -27.45 17.30 15.76
N GLN A 339 -28.46 16.55 15.40
CA GLN A 339 -29.20 15.70 16.32
C GLN A 339 -28.82 14.24 16.13
N PHE A 340 -28.29 13.62 17.19
CA PHE A 340 -27.95 12.20 17.23
C PHE A 340 -29.16 11.40 17.72
N MET A 341 -29.73 10.59 16.84
CA MET A 341 -30.94 9.81 17.11
C MET A 341 -30.60 8.33 17.29
N TYR A 342 -30.57 7.87 18.50
CA TYR A 342 -30.33 6.47 18.82
C TYR A 342 -31.48 5.57 18.31
N HIS A 343 -31.11 4.42 17.74
CA HIS A 343 -32.07 3.48 17.19
C HIS A 343 -32.10 2.15 17.98
N LYS A 344 -30.91 1.54 18.20
CA LYS A 344 -30.78 0.26 18.89
C LYS A 344 -29.36 0.02 19.39
N GLY A 345 -29.17 -1.03 20.18
CA GLY A 345 -27.90 -1.48 20.73
C GLY A 345 -28.00 -1.64 22.24
N ASN A 346 -26.93 -2.08 22.87
CA ASN A 346 -26.85 -2.25 24.33
C ASN A 346 -26.19 -1.06 25.01
N ASP A 347 -25.44 -0.25 24.25
CA ASP A 347 -24.72 0.89 24.77
C ASP A 347 -25.24 2.20 24.18
N PRO A 348 -25.30 3.29 24.98
CA PRO A 348 -25.57 4.60 24.45
C PRO A 348 -24.38 5.11 23.59
N LEU A 349 -24.64 5.99 22.64
CA LEU A 349 -23.61 6.74 21.98
C LEU A 349 -23.30 8.00 22.77
N ARG A 350 -22.11 8.16 23.28
CA ARG A 350 -21.65 9.34 23.99
C ARG A 350 -20.88 10.25 23.06
N ILE A 351 -21.30 11.49 23.00
CA ILE A 351 -20.70 12.52 22.17
C ILE A 351 -20.08 13.56 23.09
N LYS A 352 -18.87 13.97 22.83
CA LYS A 352 -18.14 14.94 23.62
C LYS A 352 -18.10 16.31 22.95
N LYS A 353 -17.93 16.34 21.61
CA LYS A 353 -17.72 17.56 20.87
C LYS A 353 -18.13 17.40 19.43
N VAL A 354 -18.68 18.46 18.85
CA VAL A 354 -18.88 18.64 17.41
C VAL A 354 -18.15 19.91 16.98
N MET A 355 -17.42 19.85 15.88
CA MET A 355 -16.62 20.94 15.35
C MET A 355 -16.92 21.16 13.87
N LEU A 356 -17.15 22.41 13.46
CA LEU A 356 -17.32 22.84 12.08
C LEU A 356 -16.05 23.55 11.61
N TYR A 357 -15.54 23.12 10.47
CA TYR A 357 -14.38 23.70 9.80
C TYR A 357 -14.75 24.19 8.40
N ASP A 358 -14.03 25.20 7.93
CA ASP A 358 -13.98 25.60 6.51
C ASP A 358 -12.54 25.37 6.01
N GLY A 359 -12.31 24.32 5.26
CA GLY A 359 -10.96 23.83 4.98
C GLY A 359 -10.21 23.44 6.25
N GLU A 360 -9.12 24.14 6.58
CA GLU A 360 -8.31 23.91 7.79
C GLU A 360 -8.71 24.83 8.97
N GLU A 361 -9.60 25.79 8.77
CA GLU A 361 -9.99 26.78 9.76
C GLU A 361 -11.18 26.29 10.61
N LEU A 362 -11.01 26.30 11.95
CA LEU A 362 -12.12 26.02 12.87
C LEU A 362 -13.07 27.22 12.86
N VAL A 363 -14.30 27.00 12.39
CA VAL A 363 -15.36 28.02 12.32
C VAL A 363 -16.16 28.09 13.61
N SER A 364 -16.56 26.94 14.14
CA SER A 364 -17.40 26.85 15.33
C SER A 364 -17.27 25.49 15.99
N GLU A 365 -17.49 25.43 17.29
CA GLU A 365 -17.55 24.16 18.03
C GLU A 365 -18.62 24.21 19.12
N ASP A 366 -19.19 23.03 19.41
CA ASP A 366 -20.05 22.78 20.57
C ASP A 366 -19.46 21.61 21.36
N GLU A 367 -19.03 21.91 22.59
CA GLU A 367 -18.42 20.93 23.50
C GLU A 367 -19.26 20.80 24.75
N HIS A 368 -19.95 19.69 24.87
CA HIS A 368 -20.66 19.29 26.09
C HIS A 368 -20.82 17.78 26.11
N GLU A 369 -21.06 17.23 27.32
CA GLU A 369 -21.37 15.81 27.45
C GLU A 369 -22.78 15.55 26.96
N GLY A 370 -22.90 14.79 25.86
CA GLY A 370 -24.16 14.37 25.27
C GLY A 370 -24.23 12.86 25.13
N GLU A 371 -25.42 12.31 25.24
CA GLU A 371 -25.68 10.88 25.09
C GLU A 371 -26.89 10.64 24.21
N ALA A 372 -26.69 9.95 23.09
CA ALA A 372 -27.77 9.42 22.30
C ALA A 372 -28.13 8.03 22.84
N SER A 373 -29.27 7.93 23.48
CA SER A 373 -29.84 6.70 24.04
C SER A 373 -31.36 6.71 23.87
N GLY A 374 -32.05 5.72 24.39
CA GLY A 374 -33.52 5.66 24.34
C GLY A 374 -34.24 6.84 24.99
N SER A 375 -33.52 7.75 25.65
CA SER A 375 -34.06 8.98 26.24
C SER A 375 -33.23 10.18 25.73
N PRO A 376 -33.74 11.01 24.82
CA PRO A 376 -32.96 11.99 24.07
C PRO A 376 -32.67 13.27 24.89
N ARG A 377 -31.86 13.19 25.91
CA ARG A 377 -31.35 14.37 26.62
C ARG A 377 -29.91 14.60 26.20
N ASN A 378 -29.58 15.83 25.82
CA ASN A 378 -28.23 16.30 25.45
C ASN A 378 -27.61 15.58 24.24
N ASN A 379 -28.42 15.20 23.26
CA ASN A 379 -27.98 14.56 22.03
C ASN A 379 -27.96 15.49 20.83
N SER A 380 -28.10 16.79 21.03
CA SER A 380 -28.07 17.81 19.99
C SER A 380 -26.89 18.75 20.20
N TYR A 381 -26.17 19.05 19.14
CA TYR A 381 -25.04 19.95 19.12
C TYR A 381 -25.29 21.05 18.09
N THR A 382 -24.94 22.30 18.43
CA THR A 382 -25.17 23.43 17.56
C THR A 382 -23.87 24.07 17.14
N VAL A 383 -23.63 24.16 15.84
CA VAL A 383 -22.50 24.87 15.24
C VAL A 383 -22.98 26.01 14.36
N THR A 384 -22.26 27.11 14.30
CA THR A 384 -22.66 28.32 13.57
C THR A 384 -21.61 28.70 12.52
N ALA A 385 -22.07 29.23 11.40
CA ALA A 385 -21.25 29.85 10.37
C ALA A 385 -21.69 31.28 10.16
N ASP A 386 -20.81 32.25 10.34
CA ASP A 386 -21.10 33.68 10.15
C ASP A 386 -21.14 34.09 8.66
N ALA A 387 -20.57 33.24 7.79
CA ALA A 387 -20.50 33.46 6.36
C ALA A 387 -20.65 32.15 5.59
N LYS A 388 -20.84 32.26 4.27
CA LYS A 388 -20.85 31.09 3.38
C LYS A 388 -19.52 30.36 3.42
N LEU A 389 -19.56 29.05 3.69
CA LEU A 389 -18.39 28.16 3.73
C LEU A 389 -18.02 27.69 2.32
N LYS A 390 -16.73 27.50 2.10
CA LYS A 390 -16.16 27.04 0.83
C LYS A 390 -15.97 25.53 0.81
N GLU A 391 -15.40 25.00 1.90
CA GLU A 391 -15.08 23.59 2.08
C GLU A 391 -15.51 23.13 3.49
N PRO A 392 -16.85 23.06 3.77
CA PRO A 392 -17.33 22.72 5.12
C PRO A 392 -17.01 21.27 5.50
N HIS A 393 -16.47 21.10 6.70
CA HIS A 393 -16.20 19.80 7.31
C HIS A 393 -16.73 19.79 8.73
N VAL A 394 -17.37 18.69 9.12
CA VAL A 394 -17.82 18.48 10.50
C VAL A 394 -17.06 17.30 11.11
N TYR A 395 -16.44 17.55 12.25
CA TYR A 395 -15.80 16.52 13.06
C TYR A 395 -16.59 16.28 14.35
N ILE A 396 -16.68 15.02 14.75
CA ILE A 396 -17.35 14.58 15.97
C ILE A 396 -16.34 13.83 16.83
N ILE A 397 -16.27 14.15 18.12
CA ILE A 397 -15.51 13.40 19.12
C ILE A 397 -16.47 12.63 19.98
N PHE A 398 -16.23 11.32 20.08
CA PHE A 398 -16.98 10.41 20.94
C PHE A 398 -16.22 10.09 22.24
N ASP A 399 -16.94 9.68 23.27
CA ASP A 399 -16.42 9.25 24.56
C ASP A 399 -17.07 7.91 24.96
N ASN A 400 -16.91 6.90 24.15
CA ASN A 400 -17.60 5.62 24.31
C ASN A 400 -16.74 4.53 24.98
N GLY A 401 -15.40 4.68 25.03
CA GLY A 401 -14.51 3.63 25.51
C GLY A 401 -14.75 2.30 24.81
N ASP A 402 -14.89 1.24 25.58
CA ASP A 402 -15.20 -0.09 25.05
C ASP A 402 -16.70 -0.31 24.77
N LYS A 403 -17.56 0.67 25.08
CA LYS A 403 -19.01 0.58 24.92
C LYS A 403 -19.43 1.06 23.53
N ARG A 404 -19.48 0.14 22.58
CA ARG A 404 -19.68 0.48 21.17
C ARG A 404 -20.90 -0.15 20.52
N ASP A 405 -21.67 -0.95 21.22
CA ASP A 405 -22.88 -1.57 20.67
C ASP A 405 -24.03 -0.57 20.60
N SER A 406 -23.91 0.38 19.65
CA SER A 406 -24.86 1.46 19.42
C SER A 406 -25.12 1.67 17.93
N TYR A 407 -26.36 1.94 17.57
CA TYR A 407 -26.83 2.23 16.21
C TYR A 407 -27.77 3.42 16.23
N GLY A 408 -27.66 4.27 15.25
CA GLY A 408 -28.55 5.43 15.14
C GLY A 408 -28.35 6.25 13.88
N MET A 409 -28.87 7.45 13.86
CA MET A 409 -28.79 8.40 12.74
C MET A 409 -28.41 9.79 13.24
N ILE A 410 -27.69 10.55 12.41
CA ILE A 410 -27.47 11.97 12.64
C ILE A 410 -28.36 12.75 11.67
N ARG A 411 -29.14 13.64 12.21
CA ARG A 411 -29.93 14.61 11.48
C ARG A 411 -29.29 15.98 11.63
N ILE A 412 -29.23 16.74 10.55
CA ILE A 412 -28.74 18.12 10.56
C ILE A 412 -29.90 19.00 10.13
N ASP A 413 -30.28 19.92 11.00
CA ASP A 413 -31.30 20.92 10.76
C ASP A 413 -30.59 22.28 10.68
N ASN A 414 -31.05 23.14 9.73
CA ASN A 414 -30.65 24.55 9.62
C ASN A 414 -31.78 25.36 10.31
N GLU A 415 -31.44 26.17 11.31
CA GLU A 415 -32.34 27.05 12.03
C GLU A 415 -32.42 28.44 11.40
#